data_bf41c5edf233b8d5e92df821f41da129
#
_entry.id   bf41c5edf233b8d5e92df821f41da129
#
_cell.length_a   1.000
_cell.length_b   1.000
_cell.length_c   1.000
_cell.angle_alpha   90.00
_cell.angle_beta   90.00
_cell.angle_gamma   90.00
#
_symmetry.space_group_name_H-M   'P 1'
#
loop_
_entity.id
_entity.type
_entity.pdbx_description
1 polymer ?
#
loop_
_entity_poly.entity_id
_entity_poly.type
_entity_poly.pdbx_seq_one_letter_code
_entity_poly.pdbx_strand_id
1 'polypeptide(L)'
;MVNKIRANYHTHIFLCKHAIGDVEDYVKKAINLRYHTIAITDHGPLPKFLQKKLNSRRMSIEQYKEIYLDSLARAKEIHKEEILVLSGLEIEYMDELLLQYPIFLSELDFLILGQHYIKVNNEYKSIYSSLNDDEIKLYGDTVVRAMRSGYFKILAHPEIFAWNIKDWNQTCIDVSNQIIDAAILYNVILEINVNGVRNSFYQRKEFYQDDVINFPYPRREFWKLVKTKNAKVMINDDAHAPNRMHDEYTEYIYELATKMQLNVVDRIEGINQ
;
A
#
# COMPACT_ATOMS: atom_id res chain seq x y z
N MET A 1 -23.34 -8.11 -5.69
CA MET A 1 -22.05 -8.51 -6.28
C MET A 1 -21.23 -7.24 -6.43
N VAL A 2 -20.10 -7.13 -5.77
CA VAL A 2 -19.12 -6.07 -6.09
C VAL A 2 -18.69 -6.35 -7.52
N ASN A 3 -18.87 -5.39 -8.43
CA ASN A 3 -18.33 -5.51 -9.78
C ASN A 3 -16.84 -5.79 -9.65
N LYS A 4 -16.33 -6.81 -10.35
CA LYS A 4 -14.90 -7.09 -10.38
C LYS A 4 -14.18 -5.85 -10.87
N ILE A 5 -13.53 -5.16 -9.96
CA ILE A 5 -12.76 -3.96 -10.24
C ILE A 5 -11.56 -4.38 -11.08
N ARG A 6 -11.36 -3.68 -12.20
CA ARG A 6 -10.25 -3.95 -13.11
C ARG A 6 -9.28 -2.79 -13.08
N ALA A 7 -8.74 -2.54 -11.90
CA ALA A 7 -7.67 -1.58 -11.66
C ALA A 7 -6.73 -2.12 -10.59
N ASN A 8 -5.48 -1.74 -10.65
CA ASN A 8 -4.51 -1.99 -9.59
C ASN A 8 -3.63 -0.76 -9.44
N TYR A 9 -3.55 -0.26 -8.22
CA TYR A 9 -2.81 0.98 -7.91
C TYR A 9 -1.53 0.72 -7.13
N HIS A 10 -1.19 -0.56 -6.82
CA HIS A 10 -0.03 -0.89 -6.01
C HIS A 10 0.76 -2.05 -6.64
N THR A 11 1.85 -1.70 -7.33
CA THR A 11 2.76 -2.65 -7.98
C THR A 11 4.20 -2.20 -7.87
N HIS A 12 5.11 -3.17 -7.78
CA HIS A 12 6.55 -2.97 -7.63
C HIS A 12 7.31 -3.55 -8.82
N ILE A 13 8.34 -2.85 -9.27
CA ILE A 13 9.23 -3.30 -10.33
C ILE A 13 10.61 -3.65 -9.79
N PHE A 14 11.48 -4.15 -10.64
CA PHE A 14 12.83 -4.60 -10.25
C PHE A 14 13.70 -3.54 -9.54
N LEU A 15 13.33 -2.27 -9.59
CA LEU A 15 14.10 -1.18 -8.97
C LEU A 15 14.05 -1.21 -7.45
N CYS A 16 13.04 -1.79 -6.81
CA CYS A 16 13.02 -2.01 -5.36
C CYS A 16 13.97 -3.12 -4.89
N LYS A 17 14.63 -3.84 -5.80
CA LYS A 17 15.63 -4.91 -5.56
C LYS A 17 15.07 -6.22 -4.98
N HIS A 18 13.74 -6.35 -4.87
CA HIS A 18 13.08 -7.57 -4.40
C HIS A 18 11.79 -7.90 -5.18
N ALA A 19 11.49 -7.13 -6.22
CA ALA A 19 10.49 -7.47 -7.24
C ALA A 19 11.17 -7.86 -8.56
N ILE A 20 10.41 -8.46 -9.46
CA ILE A 20 10.81 -8.80 -10.83
C ILE A 20 9.86 -8.14 -11.83
N GLY A 21 10.33 -7.98 -13.07
CA GLY A 21 9.59 -7.30 -14.12
C GLY A 21 9.84 -5.79 -14.14
N ASP A 22 9.65 -5.19 -15.29
CA ASP A 22 9.73 -3.75 -15.51
C ASP A 22 8.32 -3.14 -15.69
N VAL A 23 8.25 -1.84 -15.97
CA VAL A 23 6.98 -1.13 -16.20
C VAL A 23 6.16 -1.80 -17.30
N GLU A 24 6.80 -2.17 -18.40
CA GLU A 24 6.15 -2.75 -19.57
C GLU A 24 5.55 -4.13 -19.29
N ASP A 25 6.22 -4.96 -18.48
CA ASP A 25 5.73 -6.27 -18.06
C ASP A 25 4.40 -6.17 -17.30
N TYR A 26 4.29 -5.19 -16.39
CA TYR A 26 3.08 -4.96 -15.60
C TYR A 26 1.96 -4.36 -16.46
N VAL A 27 2.27 -3.40 -17.33
CA VAL A 27 1.28 -2.80 -18.23
C VAL A 27 0.69 -3.85 -19.17
N LYS A 28 1.52 -4.67 -19.83
CA LYS A 28 1.06 -5.78 -20.68
C LYS A 28 0.22 -6.78 -19.90
N LYS A 29 0.62 -7.11 -18.68
CA LYS A 29 -0.17 -8.01 -17.83
C LYS A 29 -1.53 -7.40 -17.52
N ALA A 30 -1.61 -6.10 -17.19
CA ALA A 30 -2.87 -5.40 -16.91
C ALA A 30 -3.79 -5.36 -18.14
N ILE A 31 -3.26 -5.10 -19.34
CA ILE A 31 -4.00 -5.15 -20.60
C ILE A 31 -4.58 -6.55 -20.83
N ASN A 32 -3.78 -7.61 -20.65
CA ASN A 32 -4.23 -8.99 -20.79
C ASN A 32 -5.33 -9.36 -19.78
N LEU A 33 -5.30 -8.77 -18.59
CA LEU A 33 -6.34 -8.91 -17.56
C LEU A 33 -7.57 -8.02 -17.85
N ARG A 34 -7.51 -7.19 -18.89
CA ARG A 34 -8.53 -6.20 -19.27
C ARG A 34 -8.78 -5.18 -18.16
N TYR A 35 -7.72 -4.72 -17.52
CA TYR A 35 -7.79 -3.61 -16.59
C TYR A 35 -7.99 -2.30 -17.35
N HIS A 36 -8.72 -1.37 -16.75
CA HIS A 36 -8.84 0.00 -17.29
C HIS A 36 -7.76 0.92 -16.75
N THR A 37 -7.14 0.56 -15.61
CA THR A 37 -6.10 1.37 -14.96
C THR A 37 -5.05 0.47 -14.31
N ILE A 38 -3.80 0.82 -14.52
CA ILE A 38 -2.64 0.27 -13.79
C ILE A 38 -1.81 1.43 -13.26
N ALA A 39 -1.42 1.39 -12.00
CA ALA A 39 -0.40 2.29 -11.48
C ALA A 39 0.88 1.51 -11.17
N ILE A 40 2.01 2.10 -11.49
CA ILE A 40 3.32 1.63 -11.06
C ILE A 40 3.73 2.50 -9.87
N THR A 41 3.93 1.87 -8.72
CA THR A 41 4.14 2.56 -7.43
C THR A 41 5.26 1.92 -6.63
N ASP A 42 6.39 1.70 -7.30
CA ASP A 42 7.54 1.07 -6.67
C ASP A 42 7.98 1.81 -5.40
N HIS A 43 8.72 1.15 -4.54
CA HIS A 43 9.24 1.78 -3.32
C HIS A 43 10.03 3.04 -3.63
N GLY A 44 9.64 4.15 -3.01
CA GLY A 44 10.24 5.47 -3.22
C GLY A 44 11.74 5.48 -2.96
N PRO A 45 12.49 6.29 -3.72
CA PRO A 45 13.92 6.42 -3.52
C PRO A 45 14.20 7.08 -2.16
N LEU A 46 15.11 6.48 -1.39
CA LEU A 46 15.57 7.05 -0.14
C LEU A 46 16.99 7.61 -0.28
N PRO A 47 17.34 8.69 0.42
CA PRO A 47 18.73 9.14 0.54
C PRO A 47 19.63 8.02 1.02
N LYS A 48 20.88 7.96 0.52
CA LYS A 48 21.83 6.88 0.83
C LYS A 48 22.02 6.63 2.35
N PHE A 49 22.02 7.70 3.14
CA PHE A 49 22.15 7.58 4.60
C PHE A 49 20.94 6.89 5.24
N LEU A 50 19.71 7.17 4.75
CA LEU A 50 18.50 6.49 5.21
C LEU A 50 18.46 5.03 4.77
N GLN A 51 18.83 4.73 3.52
CA GLN A 51 18.92 3.33 3.06
C GLN A 51 19.86 2.52 3.95
N LYS A 52 21.01 3.10 4.30
CA LYS A 52 21.99 2.46 5.22
C LYS A 52 21.40 2.31 6.64
N LYS A 53 20.77 3.36 7.16
CA LYS A 53 20.19 3.36 8.52
C LYS A 53 19.06 2.36 8.66
N LEU A 54 18.22 2.23 7.63
CA LEU A 54 17.07 1.32 7.61
C LEU A 54 17.42 -0.09 7.14
N ASN A 55 18.67 -0.32 6.68
CA ASN A 55 19.06 -1.54 5.96
C ASN A 55 18.07 -1.88 4.82
N SER A 56 17.60 -0.86 4.13
CA SER A 56 16.56 -0.96 3.10
C SER A 56 17.20 -0.93 1.71
N ARG A 57 16.79 -1.87 0.86
CA ARG A 57 17.21 -1.91 -0.55
C ARG A 57 16.10 -1.31 -1.41
N ARG A 58 16.38 -0.15 -2.01
CA ARG A 58 15.43 0.58 -2.86
C ARG A 58 16.17 1.21 -4.03
N MET A 59 15.43 1.75 -5.00
CA MET A 59 16.05 2.52 -6.07
C MET A 59 16.82 3.72 -5.51
N SER A 60 17.86 4.13 -6.21
CA SER A 60 18.55 5.39 -5.93
C SER A 60 17.79 6.57 -6.55
N ILE A 61 18.15 7.80 -6.15
CA ILE A 61 17.61 9.02 -6.76
C ILE A 61 17.98 9.09 -8.25
N GLU A 62 19.17 8.63 -8.61
CA GLU A 62 19.62 8.57 -10.01
C GLU A 62 18.75 7.57 -10.81
N GLN A 63 18.52 6.37 -10.27
CA GLN A 63 17.65 5.36 -10.90
C GLN A 63 16.20 5.86 -11.04
N TYR A 64 15.70 6.59 -10.04
CA TYR A 64 14.39 7.22 -10.11
C TYR A 64 14.29 8.18 -11.30
N LYS A 65 15.28 9.07 -11.46
CA LYS A 65 15.27 10.09 -12.52
C LYS A 65 15.54 9.54 -13.92
N GLU A 66 16.51 8.62 -14.03
CA GLU A 66 17.02 8.18 -15.34
C GLU A 66 16.30 6.93 -15.86
N ILE A 67 15.72 6.10 -14.98
CA ILE A 67 15.09 4.84 -15.38
C ILE A 67 13.60 4.87 -15.10
N TYR A 68 13.20 5.19 -13.85
CA TYR A 68 11.81 5.06 -13.42
C TYR A 68 10.90 6.04 -14.16
N LEU A 69 11.19 7.33 -14.10
CA LEU A 69 10.38 8.36 -14.76
C LEU A 69 10.32 8.19 -16.28
N ASP A 70 11.44 7.86 -16.92
CA ASP A 70 11.50 7.64 -18.36
C ASP A 70 10.69 6.42 -18.79
N SER A 71 10.78 5.30 -18.05
CA SER A 71 9.99 4.09 -18.33
C SER A 71 8.49 4.34 -18.19
N LEU A 72 8.08 5.11 -17.18
CA LEU A 72 6.67 5.48 -16.98
C LEU A 72 6.16 6.39 -18.11
N ALA A 73 6.94 7.41 -18.49
CA ALA A 73 6.58 8.32 -19.57
C ALA A 73 6.40 7.56 -20.90
N ARG A 74 7.30 6.63 -21.19
CA ARG A 74 7.18 5.76 -22.39
C ARG A 74 5.96 4.88 -22.34
N ALA A 75 5.70 4.21 -21.22
CA ALA A 75 4.55 3.33 -21.10
C ALA A 75 3.23 4.10 -21.22
N LYS A 76 3.12 5.28 -20.60
CA LYS A 76 1.97 6.18 -20.75
C LYS A 76 1.70 6.54 -22.22
N GLU A 77 2.73 6.87 -22.98
CA GLU A 77 2.58 7.25 -24.40
C GLU A 77 2.25 6.05 -25.30
N ILE A 78 2.92 4.91 -25.10
CA ILE A 78 2.73 3.71 -25.93
C ILE A 78 1.31 3.14 -25.76
N HIS A 79 0.80 3.08 -24.52
CA HIS A 79 -0.44 2.37 -24.19
C HIS A 79 -1.65 3.29 -23.95
N LYS A 80 -1.57 4.58 -24.28
CA LYS A 80 -2.60 5.58 -24.00
C LYS A 80 -4.00 5.25 -24.53
N GLU A 81 -4.07 4.48 -25.63
CA GLU A 81 -5.35 4.06 -26.24
C GLU A 81 -5.88 2.73 -25.68
N GLU A 82 -5.07 2.01 -24.90
CA GLU A 82 -5.40 0.68 -24.40
C GLU A 82 -5.71 0.66 -22.90
N ILE A 83 -4.96 1.42 -22.09
CA ILE A 83 -5.07 1.41 -20.64
C ILE A 83 -4.57 2.73 -20.05
N LEU A 84 -5.21 3.20 -18.98
CA LEU A 84 -4.68 4.32 -18.21
C LEU A 84 -3.50 3.84 -17.36
N VAL A 85 -2.29 4.33 -17.69
CA VAL A 85 -1.09 4.10 -16.89
C VAL A 85 -0.86 5.28 -15.97
N LEU A 86 -0.85 5.04 -14.66
CA LEU A 86 -0.54 6.05 -13.64
C LEU A 86 0.85 5.82 -13.04
N SER A 87 1.47 6.91 -12.65
CA SER A 87 2.78 6.94 -11.99
C SER A 87 2.64 7.32 -10.53
N GLY A 88 3.31 6.58 -9.65
CA GLY A 88 3.32 6.88 -8.22
C GLY A 88 4.53 6.31 -7.51
N LEU A 89 4.55 6.39 -6.21
CA LEU A 89 5.51 5.73 -5.32
C LEU A 89 4.80 5.25 -4.07
N GLU A 90 5.17 4.06 -3.58
CA GLU A 90 4.92 3.69 -2.20
C GLU A 90 6.09 4.16 -1.34
N ILE A 91 5.81 5.04 -0.37
CA ILE A 91 6.86 5.67 0.43
C ILE A 91 6.39 5.92 1.86
N GLU A 92 7.30 5.82 2.82
CA GLU A 92 7.08 6.15 4.23
C GLU A 92 6.94 7.65 4.45
N TYR A 93 6.23 8.03 5.51
CA TYR A 93 6.23 9.40 6.02
C TYR A 93 7.35 9.56 7.06
N MET A 94 8.37 10.35 6.70
CA MET A 94 9.57 10.60 7.51
C MET A 94 9.93 12.08 7.48
N ASP A 95 10.43 12.60 8.61
CA ASP A 95 10.86 14.01 8.70
C ASP A 95 11.96 14.34 7.68
N GLU A 96 12.84 13.37 7.41
CA GLU A 96 13.94 13.49 6.47
C GLU A 96 13.50 13.58 4.99
N LEU A 97 12.23 13.28 4.71
CA LEU A 97 11.66 13.28 3.35
C LEU A 97 10.68 14.44 3.10
N LEU A 98 10.44 15.31 4.08
CA LEU A 98 9.42 16.38 3.97
C LEU A 98 9.62 17.29 2.75
N LEU A 99 10.85 17.57 2.36
CA LEU A 99 11.16 18.37 1.18
C LEU A 99 11.05 17.58 -0.13
N GLN A 100 10.98 16.26 -0.07
CA GLN A 100 10.93 15.42 -1.26
C GLN A 100 9.48 15.18 -1.76
N TYR A 101 8.48 15.12 -0.85
CA TYR A 101 7.10 14.84 -1.27
C TYR A 101 6.54 15.84 -2.29
N PRO A 102 6.71 17.17 -2.14
CA PRO A 102 6.27 18.11 -3.17
C PRO A 102 6.97 17.91 -4.52
N ILE A 103 8.25 17.50 -4.51
CA ILE A 103 9.01 17.23 -5.73
C ILE A 103 8.42 15.99 -6.41
N PHE A 104 8.24 14.88 -5.68
CA PHE A 104 7.62 13.69 -6.24
C PHE A 104 6.22 13.96 -6.80
N LEU A 105 5.40 14.75 -6.09
CA LEU A 105 4.06 15.12 -6.56
C LEU A 105 4.04 16.06 -7.76
N SER A 106 5.14 16.76 -8.06
CA SER A 106 5.26 17.53 -9.31
C SER A 106 5.65 16.67 -10.52
N GLU A 107 6.15 15.45 -10.29
CA GLU A 107 6.65 14.53 -11.32
C GLU A 107 5.75 13.29 -11.50
N LEU A 108 4.89 12.97 -10.52
CA LEU A 108 4.07 11.77 -10.45
C LEU A 108 2.59 12.11 -10.23
N ASP A 109 1.71 11.18 -10.57
CA ASP A 109 0.26 11.38 -10.42
C ASP A 109 -0.19 11.32 -8.95
N PHE A 110 0.45 10.48 -8.10
CA PHE A 110 0.09 10.35 -6.68
C PHE A 110 1.15 9.61 -5.86
N LEU A 111 0.98 9.63 -4.52
CA LEU A 111 1.77 8.81 -3.59
C LEU A 111 0.89 7.88 -2.77
N ILE A 112 1.42 6.69 -2.48
CA ILE A 112 0.89 5.72 -1.51
C ILE A 112 1.71 5.83 -0.23
N LEU A 113 1.05 5.92 0.89
CA LEU A 113 1.69 5.82 2.20
C LEU A 113 1.88 4.35 2.56
N GLY A 114 3.12 3.87 2.49
CA GLY A 114 3.54 2.56 3.01
C GLY A 114 4.40 2.75 4.26
N GLN A 115 3.80 2.72 5.45
CA GLN A 115 4.54 3.01 6.69
C GLN A 115 5.16 1.75 7.29
N HIS A 116 6.41 1.47 6.93
CA HIS A 116 7.14 0.26 7.37
C HIS A 116 8.05 0.48 8.60
N TYR A 117 8.18 1.71 9.05
CA TYR A 117 9.05 2.07 10.17
C TYR A 117 8.37 3.07 11.11
N ILE A 118 8.67 2.97 12.40
CA ILE A 118 8.37 3.99 13.41
C ILE A 118 9.68 4.52 13.98
N LYS A 119 9.67 5.78 14.46
CA LYS A 119 10.87 6.41 15.05
C LYS A 119 10.77 6.39 16.57
N VAL A 120 11.47 5.46 17.22
CA VAL A 120 11.51 5.28 18.68
C VAL A 120 12.84 5.80 19.18
N ASN A 121 12.84 6.78 20.09
CA ASN A 121 14.07 7.37 20.66
C ASN A 121 15.12 7.78 19.60
N ASN A 122 14.66 8.43 18.51
CA ASN A 122 15.47 8.84 17.36
C ASN A 122 16.06 7.68 16.52
N GLU A 123 15.69 6.44 16.79
CA GLU A 123 16.04 5.28 15.97
C GLU A 123 14.82 4.72 15.26
N TYR A 124 15.03 4.23 14.03
CA TYR A 124 13.96 3.59 13.27
C TYR A 124 13.82 2.13 13.66
N LYS A 125 12.59 1.73 13.98
CA LYS A 125 12.20 0.35 14.24
C LYS A 125 11.25 -0.13 13.15
N SER A 126 11.53 -1.30 12.60
CA SER A 126 10.64 -1.93 11.61
C SER A 126 9.35 -2.39 12.28
N ILE A 127 8.22 -2.14 11.62
CA ILE A 127 6.91 -2.63 12.07
C ILE A 127 6.74 -4.15 11.96
N TYR A 128 7.60 -4.83 11.21
CA TYR A 128 7.67 -6.29 11.17
C TYR A 128 8.30 -6.90 12.42
N SER A 129 8.86 -6.09 13.31
CA SER A 129 9.27 -6.53 14.65
C SER A 129 8.07 -6.52 15.61
N SER A 130 8.23 -7.16 16.79
CA SER A 130 7.18 -7.09 17.82
C SER A 130 7.07 -5.67 18.35
N LEU A 131 5.86 -5.11 18.30
CA LEU A 131 5.55 -3.77 18.83
C LEU A 131 4.82 -3.91 20.17
N ASN A 132 5.13 -3.02 21.11
CA ASN A 132 4.35 -2.80 22.30
C ASN A 132 3.23 -1.78 22.08
N ASP A 133 2.36 -1.58 23.06
CA ASP A 133 1.20 -0.69 22.92
C ASP A 133 1.58 0.77 22.61
N ASP A 134 2.67 1.29 23.17
CA ASP A 134 3.10 2.65 22.88
C ASP A 134 3.69 2.79 21.48
N GLU A 135 4.34 1.76 20.98
CA GLU A 135 4.83 1.69 19.60
C GLU A 135 3.68 1.56 18.58
N ILE A 136 2.62 0.85 18.93
CA ILE A 136 1.39 0.78 18.11
C ILE A 136 0.72 2.16 18.04
N LYS A 137 0.59 2.87 19.16
CA LYS A 137 0.09 4.26 19.19
C LYS A 137 0.97 5.18 18.34
N LEU A 138 2.29 5.06 18.46
CA LEU A 138 3.24 5.85 17.65
C LEU A 138 3.08 5.60 16.15
N TYR A 139 2.82 4.34 15.74
CA TYR A 139 2.47 4.02 14.36
C TYR A 139 1.20 4.77 13.92
N GLY A 140 0.13 4.68 14.71
CA GLY A 140 -1.13 5.40 14.43
C GLY A 140 -0.93 6.90 14.30
N ASP A 141 -0.23 7.53 15.22
CA ASP A 141 0.07 8.96 15.20
C ASP A 141 0.89 9.36 13.96
N THR A 142 1.84 8.52 13.55
CA THR A 142 2.66 8.76 12.35
C THR A 142 1.80 8.70 11.09
N VAL A 143 0.96 7.68 10.95
CA VAL A 143 0.04 7.51 9.82
C VAL A 143 -0.98 8.64 9.74
N VAL A 144 -1.54 9.07 10.87
CA VAL A 144 -2.48 10.21 10.92
C VAL A 144 -1.79 11.52 10.50
N ARG A 145 -0.57 11.77 10.98
CA ARG A 145 0.22 12.94 10.53
C ARG A 145 0.49 12.91 9.02
N ALA A 146 0.79 11.73 8.49
CA ALA A 146 1.01 11.54 7.06
C ALA A 146 -0.27 11.85 6.26
N MET A 147 -1.42 11.31 6.65
CA MET A 147 -2.69 11.60 5.97
C MET A 147 -3.06 13.08 6.04
N ARG A 148 -2.85 13.72 7.19
CA ARG A 148 -3.08 15.16 7.39
C ARG A 148 -2.20 16.04 6.51
N SER A 149 -1.02 15.57 6.10
CA SER A 149 -0.12 16.34 5.21
C SER A 149 -0.69 16.59 3.81
N GLY A 150 -1.67 15.77 3.37
CA GLY A 150 -2.27 15.86 2.05
C GLY A 150 -1.43 15.27 0.91
N TYR A 151 -0.26 14.68 1.20
CA TYR A 151 0.62 14.12 0.18
C TYR A 151 0.13 12.78 -0.38
N PHE A 152 -0.64 12.01 0.38
CA PHE A 152 -0.98 10.64 0.08
C PHE A 152 -2.44 10.45 -0.31
N LYS A 153 -2.69 9.62 -1.31
CA LYS A 153 -4.06 9.27 -1.77
C LYS A 153 -4.54 7.91 -1.23
N ILE A 154 -3.61 7.01 -0.99
CA ILE A 154 -3.87 5.66 -0.49
C ILE A 154 -3.00 5.43 0.75
N LEU A 155 -3.55 4.78 1.76
CA LEU A 155 -2.79 4.17 2.85
C LEU A 155 -2.72 2.67 2.59
N ALA A 156 -1.53 2.19 2.25
CA ALA A 156 -1.24 0.78 2.04
C ALA A 156 -1.28 0.02 3.37
N HIS A 157 -1.83 -1.22 3.34
CA HIS A 157 -1.81 -2.15 4.48
C HIS A 157 -1.93 -1.44 5.85
N PRO A 158 -3.03 -0.69 6.11
CA PRO A 158 -3.16 0.21 7.28
C PRO A 158 -2.94 -0.47 8.62
N GLU A 159 -3.20 -1.76 8.70
CA GLU A 159 -3.08 -2.58 9.92
C GLU A 159 -1.81 -3.44 9.97
N ILE A 160 -0.80 -3.12 9.16
CA ILE A 160 0.48 -3.86 9.13
C ILE A 160 1.19 -3.88 10.49
N PHE A 161 0.90 -2.94 11.40
CA PHE A 161 1.37 -2.96 12.77
C PHE A 161 1.00 -4.26 13.50
N ALA A 162 -0.05 -4.95 13.03
CA ALA A 162 -0.52 -6.21 13.60
C ALA A 162 0.29 -7.45 13.15
N TRP A 163 1.36 -7.29 12.37
CA TRP A 163 2.15 -8.39 11.80
C TRP A 163 2.56 -9.48 12.80
N ASN A 164 2.89 -9.11 14.05
CA ASN A 164 3.24 -10.04 15.12
C ASN A 164 2.21 -10.08 16.27
N ILE A 165 1.04 -9.46 16.11
CA ILE A 165 0.01 -9.39 17.15
C ILE A 165 -0.97 -10.53 16.96
N LYS A 166 -1.01 -11.45 17.93
CA LYS A 166 -2.02 -12.52 17.98
C LYS A 166 -3.33 -12.01 18.58
N ASP A 167 -3.26 -11.40 19.76
CA ASP A 167 -4.41 -10.94 20.53
C ASP A 167 -4.69 -9.47 20.20
N TRP A 168 -5.86 -9.21 19.62
CA TRP A 168 -6.31 -7.88 19.25
C TRP A 168 -6.86 -7.14 20.46
N ASN A 169 -6.01 -6.35 21.12
CA ASN A 169 -6.32 -5.65 22.36
C ASN A 169 -6.97 -4.28 22.14
N GLN A 170 -7.28 -3.56 23.23
CA GLN A 170 -7.91 -2.25 23.17
C GLN A 170 -7.04 -1.21 22.43
N THR A 171 -5.72 -1.25 22.57
CA THR A 171 -4.80 -0.35 21.86
C THR A 171 -4.92 -0.56 20.34
N CYS A 172 -5.02 -1.80 19.87
CA CYS A 172 -5.25 -2.09 18.45
C CYS A 172 -6.58 -1.50 17.96
N ILE A 173 -7.64 -1.60 18.76
CA ILE A 173 -8.96 -1.03 18.44
C ILE A 173 -8.89 0.49 18.36
N ASP A 174 -8.29 1.14 19.35
CA ASP A 174 -8.20 2.59 19.43
C ASP A 174 -7.38 3.18 18.27
N VAL A 175 -6.23 2.61 17.99
CA VAL A 175 -5.36 3.01 16.86
C VAL A 175 -6.04 2.77 15.52
N SER A 176 -6.75 1.65 15.36
CA SER A 176 -7.52 1.39 14.15
C SER A 176 -8.61 2.43 13.93
N ASN A 177 -9.36 2.78 14.99
CA ASN A 177 -10.37 3.83 14.90
C ASN A 177 -9.78 5.18 14.54
N GLN A 178 -8.64 5.54 15.14
CA GLN A 178 -7.91 6.77 14.84
C GLN A 178 -7.48 6.85 13.36
N ILE A 179 -6.93 5.76 12.82
CA ILE A 179 -6.52 5.65 11.41
C ILE A 179 -7.72 5.78 10.48
N ILE A 180 -8.81 5.05 10.76
CA ILE A 180 -10.01 5.05 9.90
C ILE A 180 -10.68 6.43 9.91
N ASP A 181 -10.80 7.08 11.07
CA ASP A 181 -11.37 8.42 11.17
C ASP A 181 -10.52 9.46 10.42
N ALA A 182 -9.20 9.36 10.51
CA ALA A 182 -8.30 10.22 9.74
C ALA A 182 -8.40 9.97 8.23
N ALA A 183 -8.53 8.70 7.79
CA ALA A 183 -8.71 8.37 6.38
C ALA A 183 -9.99 8.98 5.80
N ILE A 184 -11.09 8.94 6.55
CA ILE A 184 -12.35 9.61 6.18
C ILE A 184 -12.17 11.13 6.14
N LEU A 185 -11.60 11.71 7.18
CA LEU A 185 -11.43 13.16 7.33
C LEU A 185 -10.57 13.77 6.23
N TYR A 186 -9.47 13.09 5.86
CA TYR A 186 -8.50 13.57 4.87
C TYR A 186 -8.69 12.98 3.46
N ASN A 187 -9.80 12.24 3.25
CA ASN A 187 -10.14 11.58 1.98
C ASN A 187 -9.00 10.71 1.43
N VAL A 188 -8.40 9.89 2.31
CA VAL A 188 -7.40 8.88 1.97
C VAL A 188 -8.09 7.52 1.87
N ILE A 189 -7.80 6.75 0.83
CA ILE A 189 -8.39 5.43 0.60
C ILE A 189 -7.59 4.40 1.39
N LEU A 190 -8.27 3.51 2.12
CA LEU A 190 -7.65 2.41 2.84
C LEU A 190 -7.45 1.22 1.90
N GLU A 191 -6.25 0.69 1.84
CA GLU A 191 -5.95 -0.45 0.98
C GLU A 191 -6.16 -1.79 1.71
N ILE A 192 -7.00 -2.66 1.13
CA ILE A 192 -6.89 -4.10 1.42
C ILE A 192 -5.76 -4.65 0.57
N ASN A 193 -4.68 -4.99 1.21
CA ASN A 193 -3.45 -5.44 0.56
C ASN A 193 -3.46 -6.96 0.39
N VAL A 194 -3.44 -7.41 -0.86
CA VAL A 194 -3.50 -8.85 -1.18
C VAL A 194 -2.17 -9.55 -0.87
N ASN A 195 -1.05 -8.83 -0.96
CA ASN A 195 0.26 -9.41 -0.68
C ASN A 195 0.41 -9.87 0.79
N GLY A 196 -0.34 -9.26 1.69
CA GLY A 196 -0.39 -9.71 3.09
C GLY A 196 -0.89 -11.15 3.24
N VAL A 197 -1.91 -11.53 2.46
CA VAL A 197 -2.38 -12.92 2.41
C VAL A 197 -1.30 -13.83 1.85
N ARG A 198 -0.71 -13.49 0.70
CA ARG A 198 0.38 -14.27 0.08
C ARG A 198 1.53 -14.50 1.05
N ASN A 199 1.99 -13.43 1.70
CA ASN A 199 3.10 -13.50 2.65
C ASN A 199 2.75 -14.31 3.90
N SER A 200 1.50 -14.25 4.36
CA SER A 200 1.04 -15.03 5.51
C SER A 200 1.09 -16.53 5.22
N PHE A 201 0.56 -16.97 4.08
CA PHE A 201 0.66 -18.36 3.65
C PHE A 201 2.11 -18.79 3.46
N TYR A 202 2.93 -17.98 2.78
CA TYR A 202 4.34 -18.30 2.57
C TYR A 202 5.13 -18.42 3.88
N GLN A 203 4.86 -17.56 4.86
CA GLN A 203 5.52 -17.56 6.16
C GLN A 203 4.79 -18.39 7.21
N ARG A 204 3.66 -19.02 6.87
CA ARG A 204 2.78 -19.77 7.79
C ARG A 204 2.39 -18.93 9.00
N LYS A 205 1.96 -17.68 8.73
CA LYS A 205 1.55 -16.69 9.74
C LYS A 205 0.04 -16.46 9.74
N GLU A 206 -0.72 -17.53 9.73
CA GLU A 206 -2.16 -17.43 9.95
C GLU A 206 -2.45 -17.51 11.46
N PHE A 207 -3.46 -16.77 11.88
CA PHE A 207 -4.01 -16.85 13.22
C PHE A 207 -5.41 -17.45 13.16
N TYR A 208 -5.69 -18.38 14.03
CA TYR A 208 -7.01 -18.98 14.14
C TYR A 208 -7.74 -18.36 15.33
N GLN A 209 -8.94 -17.83 15.09
CA GLN A 209 -9.84 -17.33 16.11
C GLN A 209 -11.26 -17.76 15.73
N ASP A 210 -11.97 -18.43 16.64
CA ASP A 210 -13.34 -18.93 16.43
C ASP A 210 -13.46 -19.75 15.12
N ASP A 211 -12.53 -20.67 14.88
CA ASP A 211 -12.43 -21.52 13.69
C ASP A 211 -12.31 -20.75 12.36
N VAL A 212 -11.93 -19.48 12.42
CA VAL A 212 -11.74 -18.64 11.25
C VAL A 212 -10.26 -18.25 11.10
N ILE A 213 -9.73 -18.44 9.89
CA ILE A 213 -8.39 -17.98 9.55
C ILE A 213 -8.37 -16.44 9.57
N ASN A 214 -7.42 -15.89 10.29
CA ASN A 214 -7.15 -14.47 10.38
C ASN A 214 -5.68 -14.20 10.00
N PHE A 215 -5.43 -13.18 9.20
CA PHE A 215 -4.09 -12.82 8.77
C PHE A 215 -3.56 -11.65 9.59
N PRO A 216 -2.22 -11.47 9.70
CA PRO A 216 -1.65 -10.25 10.24
C PRO A 216 -2.17 -8.99 9.53
N TYR A 217 -2.23 -9.03 8.19
CA TYR A 217 -2.98 -8.15 7.30
C TYR A 217 -3.34 -8.91 6.00
N PRO A 218 -4.54 -8.74 5.45
CA PRO A 218 -5.65 -7.97 6.00
C PRO A 218 -6.20 -8.61 7.29
N ARG A 219 -6.26 -7.83 8.36
CA ARG A 219 -6.72 -8.25 9.68
C ARG A 219 -8.24 -8.07 9.81
N ARG A 220 -8.98 -9.13 10.05
CA ARG A 220 -10.45 -9.12 10.06
C ARG A 220 -11.04 -8.10 11.03
N GLU A 221 -10.46 -7.96 12.23
CA GLU A 221 -10.91 -7.03 13.26
C GLU A 221 -10.83 -5.58 12.77
N PHE A 222 -9.76 -5.20 12.07
CA PHE A 222 -9.61 -3.89 11.46
C PHE A 222 -10.72 -3.62 10.43
N TRP A 223 -10.93 -4.56 9.51
CA TRP A 223 -11.92 -4.40 8.43
C TRP A 223 -13.37 -4.42 8.91
N LYS A 224 -13.67 -5.05 10.06
CA LYS A 224 -14.97 -4.89 10.74
C LYS A 224 -15.19 -3.42 11.18
N LEU A 225 -14.17 -2.76 11.73
CA LEU A 225 -14.25 -1.34 12.10
C LEU A 225 -14.42 -0.45 10.86
N VAL A 226 -13.66 -0.71 9.80
CA VAL A 226 -13.80 -0.01 8.51
C VAL A 226 -15.23 -0.11 7.99
N LYS A 227 -15.85 -1.30 8.04
CA LYS A 227 -17.25 -1.50 7.65
C LYS A 227 -18.20 -0.61 8.44
N THR A 228 -18.05 -0.53 9.78
CA THR A 228 -18.96 0.25 10.63
C THR A 228 -18.91 1.75 10.32
N LYS A 229 -17.76 2.26 9.88
CA LYS A 229 -17.53 3.67 9.55
C LYS A 229 -17.72 3.98 8.06
N ASN A 230 -17.94 2.97 7.22
CA ASN A 230 -18.13 3.08 5.77
C ASN A 230 -17.01 3.85 5.04
N ALA A 231 -15.76 3.72 5.52
CA ALA A 231 -14.61 4.34 4.85
C ALA A 231 -14.40 3.77 3.45
N LYS A 232 -13.84 4.57 2.53
CA LYS A 232 -13.47 4.12 1.19
C LYS A 232 -12.35 3.10 1.24
N VAL A 233 -12.50 2.03 0.50
CA VAL A 233 -11.55 0.90 0.46
C VAL A 233 -11.13 0.62 -0.98
N MET A 234 -9.88 0.28 -1.20
CA MET A 234 -9.35 -0.17 -2.48
C MET A 234 -8.63 -1.51 -2.31
N ILE A 235 -8.82 -2.41 -3.26
CA ILE A 235 -8.13 -3.71 -3.26
C ILE A 235 -6.97 -3.60 -4.24
N ASN A 236 -5.74 -3.81 -3.75
CA ASN A 236 -4.55 -3.82 -4.59
C ASN A 236 -3.69 -5.05 -4.31
N ASP A 237 -2.96 -5.47 -5.32
CA ASP A 237 -2.16 -6.68 -5.27
C ASP A 237 -0.84 -6.52 -4.52
N ASP A 238 -0.29 -5.30 -4.46
CA ASP A 238 1.08 -5.07 -3.98
C ASP A 238 2.02 -6.10 -4.65
N ALA A 239 1.90 -6.14 -5.98
CA ALA A 239 2.49 -7.21 -6.77
C ALA A 239 3.98 -6.97 -6.97
N HIS A 240 4.80 -7.94 -6.53
CA HIS A 240 6.25 -7.95 -6.72
C HIS A 240 6.69 -8.87 -7.90
N ALA A 241 5.72 -9.31 -8.69
CA ALA A 241 5.91 -10.02 -9.96
C ALA A 241 4.64 -9.87 -10.80
N PRO A 242 4.73 -9.73 -12.15
CA PRO A 242 3.55 -9.55 -13.00
C PRO A 242 2.52 -10.69 -12.87
N ASN A 243 2.95 -11.91 -12.62
CA ASN A 243 2.07 -13.06 -12.44
C ASN A 243 1.32 -13.07 -11.10
N ARG A 244 1.68 -12.18 -10.16
CA ARG A 244 0.95 -11.98 -8.89
C ARG A 244 -0.17 -10.95 -9.02
N MET A 245 -0.36 -10.35 -10.17
CA MET A 245 -1.51 -9.51 -10.44
C MET A 245 -2.74 -10.37 -10.70
N HIS A 246 -3.78 -10.15 -9.92
CA HIS A 246 -5.08 -10.82 -10.04
C HIS A 246 -4.97 -12.35 -10.00
N ASP A 247 -4.30 -12.85 -9.00
CA ASP A 247 -4.19 -14.28 -8.73
C ASP A 247 -5.33 -14.79 -7.83
N GLU A 248 -5.26 -16.03 -7.37
CA GLU A 248 -6.24 -16.67 -6.49
C GLU A 248 -6.46 -15.93 -5.16
N TYR A 249 -5.41 -15.28 -4.63
CA TYR A 249 -5.50 -14.49 -3.40
C TYR A 249 -6.27 -13.18 -3.63
N THR A 250 -6.15 -12.61 -4.81
CA THR A 250 -6.93 -11.42 -5.21
C THR A 250 -8.41 -11.76 -5.25
N GLU A 251 -8.78 -12.90 -5.87
CA GLU A 251 -10.17 -13.37 -5.89
C GLU A 251 -10.70 -13.64 -4.48
N TYR A 252 -9.90 -14.25 -3.60
CA TYR A 252 -10.26 -14.45 -2.20
C TYR A 252 -10.58 -13.13 -1.48
N ILE A 253 -9.77 -12.09 -1.70
CA ILE A 253 -10.00 -10.77 -1.09
C ILE A 253 -11.24 -10.09 -1.64
N TYR A 254 -11.55 -10.22 -2.94
CA TYR A 254 -12.82 -9.74 -3.51
C TYR A 254 -14.04 -10.41 -2.86
N GLU A 255 -13.97 -11.72 -2.64
CA GLU A 255 -15.05 -12.43 -1.94
C GLU A 255 -15.18 -11.97 -0.48
N LEU A 256 -14.05 -11.79 0.21
CA LEU A 256 -14.03 -11.28 1.59
C LEU A 256 -14.65 -9.90 1.68
N ALA A 257 -14.22 -8.95 0.84
CA ALA A 257 -14.74 -7.59 0.80
C ALA A 257 -16.25 -7.56 0.49
N THR A 258 -16.70 -8.44 -0.42
CA THR A 258 -18.12 -8.62 -0.75
C THR A 258 -18.91 -9.14 0.44
N LYS A 259 -18.45 -10.21 1.08
CA LYS A 259 -19.09 -10.79 2.28
C LYS A 259 -19.17 -9.78 3.43
N MET A 260 -18.15 -8.98 3.60
CA MET A 260 -18.10 -7.91 4.60
C MET A 260 -18.87 -6.66 4.18
N GLN A 261 -19.34 -6.55 2.94
CA GLN A 261 -20.02 -5.39 2.37
C GLN A 261 -19.21 -4.09 2.55
N LEU A 262 -17.93 -4.12 2.25
CA LEU A 262 -17.06 -2.96 2.34
C LEU A 262 -17.36 -1.96 1.22
N ASN A 263 -17.09 -0.68 1.46
CA ASN A 263 -17.27 0.42 0.50
C ASN A 263 -16.09 0.46 -0.47
N VAL A 264 -16.04 -0.51 -1.40
CA VAL A 264 -14.93 -0.66 -2.33
C VAL A 264 -15.08 0.32 -3.49
N VAL A 265 -14.01 1.09 -3.74
CA VAL A 265 -13.88 2.03 -4.86
C VAL A 265 -12.80 1.55 -5.83
N ASP A 266 -12.90 1.97 -7.10
CA ASP A 266 -11.99 1.57 -8.18
C ASP A 266 -11.19 2.73 -8.78
N ARG A 267 -11.38 3.94 -8.23
CA ARG A 267 -10.78 5.16 -8.74
C ARG A 267 -10.32 6.07 -7.63
N ILE A 268 -9.26 6.84 -7.90
CA ILE A 268 -8.78 7.89 -7.01
C ILE A 268 -9.36 9.22 -7.49
N GLU A 269 -10.12 9.89 -6.62
CA GLU A 269 -10.71 11.20 -6.94
C GLU A 269 -9.61 12.26 -7.14
N GLY A 270 -9.78 13.09 -8.18
CA GLY A 270 -8.88 14.20 -8.48
C GLY A 270 -7.58 13.81 -9.19
N ILE A 271 -7.42 12.55 -9.61
CA ILE A 271 -6.40 12.15 -10.56
C ILE A 271 -7.04 12.15 -11.94
N ASN A 272 -6.42 12.82 -12.90
CA ASN A 272 -6.91 12.88 -14.29
C ASN A 272 -7.04 11.47 -14.84
N GLN A 273 -8.26 11.12 -15.15
CA GLN A 273 -8.66 9.82 -15.70
C GLN A 273 -9.20 10.00 -17.11
#